data_48c4e4585b2b93e35f521812a360d4ae
#
_entry.id   48c4e4585b2b93e35f521812a360d4ae
#
_cell.length_a   1.000
_cell.length_b   1.000
_cell.length_c   1.000
_cell.angle_alpha   90.00
_cell.angle_beta   90.00
_cell.angle_gamma   90.00
#
_symmetry.space_group_name_H-M   'P 1'
#
loop_
_entity.id
_entity.type
_entity.pdbx_description
1 polymer ?
#
loop_
_entity_poly.entity_id
_entity_poly.type
_entity_poly.pdbx_seq_one_letter_code
_entity_poly.pdbx_strand_id
1 'polypeptide(L)'
;MLRLSRLSRLSRNIAALVCAASTVLGTSACGTSISVVTNGLAQGPTIAIGVAADQPGLGFLHGGEYSGFDISVAQYVANTLGFAKKQIVFKQVLPSTRVSSLEDGTVDMVVDAFAADDVQDGEVELAGPYLTVHAALLVRSDSAGTITGTDDLAGRTVCVAKGGIPSYSVRNLAEDVTVSERDTYPQCETALMIGQADAIAADDAIAAGLASNRGGGYLKVVG
;
A
#
# COMPACT_ATOMS: atom_id res chain seq x y z
N MET A 1 32.12 -28.86 68.76
CA MET A 1 32.00 -27.55 68.17
C MET A 1 33.06 -27.41 67.08
N LEU A 2 32.74 -27.75 65.83
CA LEU A 2 33.65 -27.60 64.70
C LEU A 2 33.33 -26.28 63.96
N ARG A 3 34.38 -25.42 63.77
CA ARG A 3 34.23 -24.12 63.15
C ARG A 3 34.01 -24.19 61.64
N LEU A 4 32.83 -23.81 61.18
CA LEU A 4 32.49 -23.56 59.83
C LEU A 4 32.88 -22.13 59.39
N SER A 5 34.16 -21.82 59.19
CA SER A 5 34.61 -20.48 58.82
C SER A 5 35.59 -20.43 57.65
N ARG A 6 35.86 -21.53 56.98
CA ARG A 6 36.80 -21.54 55.86
C ARG A 6 36.14 -21.75 54.45
N LEU A 7 34.89 -22.14 54.42
CA LEU A 7 34.16 -22.37 53.12
C LEU A 7 33.58 -21.10 52.52
N SER A 8 33.39 -20.03 53.33
CA SER A 8 32.77 -18.79 52.81
C SER A 8 33.72 -17.88 52.01
N ARG A 9 35.04 -18.08 52.11
CA ARG A 9 36.02 -17.24 51.39
C ARG A 9 36.36 -17.78 50.00
N LEU A 10 36.24 -19.10 49.76
CA LEU A 10 36.49 -19.66 48.45
C LEU A 10 35.31 -19.41 47.47
N SER A 11 34.07 -19.44 47.97
CA SER A 11 32.87 -19.17 47.12
C SER A 11 32.77 -17.70 46.68
N ARG A 12 33.28 -16.76 47.52
CA ARG A 12 33.28 -15.32 47.16
C ARG A 12 34.28 -14.95 46.07
N ASN A 13 35.40 -15.67 46.01
CA ASN A 13 36.44 -15.39 45.00
C ASN A 13 36.09 -16.02 43.63
N ILE A 14 35.33 -17.12 43.61
CA ILE A 14 34.84 -17.75 42.37
C ILE A 14 33.70 -16.91 41.76
N ALA A 15 32.81 -16.35 42.59
CA ALA A 15 31.75 -15.46 42.12
C ALA A 15 32.27 -14.14 41.50
N ALA A 16 33.39 -13.62 42.05
CA ALA A 16 34.02 -12.41 41.53
C ALA A 16 34.75 -12.64 40.18
N LEU A 17 35.28 -13.85 39.96
CA LEU A 17 35.93 -14.18 38.67
C LEU A 17 34.92 -14.44 37.53
N VAL A 18 33.75 -14.96 37.86
CA VAL A 18 32.68 -15.21 36.84
C VAL A 18 32.02 -13.91 36.42
N CYS A 19 31.87 -12.92 37.30
CA CYS A 19 31.36 -11.61 36.96
C CYS A 19 32.33 -10.75 36.12
N ALA A 20 33.61 -10.96 36.21
CA ALA A 20 34.62 -10.21 35.44
C ALA A 20 34.77 -10.75 34.00
N ALA A 21 34.39 -12.01 33.73
CA ALA A 21 34.43 -12.61 32.39
C ALA A 21 33.21 -12.28 31.54
N SER A 22 32.10 -11.85 32.16
CA SER A 22 30.85 -11.55 31.46
C SER A 22 30.69 -10.09 30.96
N THR A 23 31.63 -9.20 31.29
CA THR A 23 31.58 -7.78 30.90
C THR A 23 32.33 -7.44 29.62
N VAL A 24 33.01 -8.39 28.97
CA VAL A 24 33.79 -8.15 27.73
C VAL A 24 33.03 -8.55 26.45
N LEU A 25 31.83 -9.14 26.56
CA LEU A 25 31.05 -9.60 25.40
C LEU A 25 29.86 -8.67 25.07
N GLY A 26 29.81 -7.46 25.61
CA GLY A 26 28.67 -6.55 25.52
C GLY A 26 28.85 -5.27 24.72
N THR A 27 29.84 -5.17 23.83
CA THR A 27 29.91 -4.05 22.86
C THR A 27 29.83 -4.55 21.46
N SER A 28 28.71 -5.22 21.11
CA SER A 28 28.29 -5.32 19.72
C SER A 28 27.65 -4.00 19.36
N ALA A 29 28.40 -3.17 18.67
CA ALA A 29 27.90 -1.97 18.01
C ALA A 29 26.58 -2.27 17.30
N CYS A 30 25.56 -1.46 17.54
CA CYS A 30 24.42 -1.29 16.65
C CYS A 30 24.93 -0.75 15.31
N GLY A 31 25.53 -1.61 14.51
CA GLY A 31 25.70 -1.39 13.10
C GLY A 31 24.51 -2.11 12.43
N THR A 32 23.55 -1.39 11.91
CA THR A 32 22.58 -1.93 10.96
C THR A 32 23.33 -2.36 9.71
N SER A 33 23.95 -3.54 9.76
CA SER A 33 24.56 -4.12 8.57
C SER A 33 23.42 -4.67 7.72
N ILE A 34 23.13 -4.00 6.62
CA ILE A 34 22.31 -4.57 5.55
C ILE A 34 23.07 -5.78 5.02
N SER A 35 22.63 -6.97 5.37
CA SER A 35 23.28 -8.18 4.91
C SER A 35 22.94 -8.45 3.46
N VAL A 36 23.96 -8.62 2.63
CA VAL A 36 23.77 -9.04 1.24
C VAL A 36 23.14 -10.42 1.23
N VAL A 37 22.07 -10.59 0.47
CA VAL A 37 21.41 -11.88 0.27
C VAL A 37 22.36 -12.85 -0.42
N THR A 38 22.73 -13.91 0.27
CA THR A 38 23.48 -15.02 -0.29
C THR A 38 22.62 -16.29 -0.31
N ASN A 39 22.81 -17.16 -1.30
CA ASN A 39 22.18 -18.47 -1.42
C ASN A 39 20.64 -18.47 -1.48
N GLY A 40 20.04 -17.39 -1.96
CA GLY A 40 18.61 -17.38 -2.27
C GLY A 40 17.67 -17.20 -1.05
N LEU A 41 18.17 -17.12 0.16
CA LEU A 41 17.41 -16.80 1.36
C LEU A 41 17.61 -15.34 1.74
N ALA A 42 16.54 -14.65 2.13
CA ALA A 42 16.63 -13.32 2.70
C ALA A 42 17.32 -13.40 4.06
N GLN A 43 18.41 -12.67 4.23
CA GLN A 43 19.08 -12.47 5.50
C GLN A 43 19.07 -10.99 5.85
N GLY A 44 18.83 -10.68 7.12
CA GLY A 44 18.71 -9.32 7.59
C GLY A 44 17.27 -8.79 7.57
N PRO A 45 17.05 -7.48 7.80
CA PRO A 45 15.73 -6.89 7.89
C PRO A 45 14.99 -6.94 6.55
N THR A 46 13.68 -7.05 6.62
CA THR A 46 12.78 -6.92 5.48
C THR A 46 12.11 -5.56 5.50
N ILE A 47 11.63 -5.09 4.34
CA ILE A 47 10.75 -3.93 4.22
C ILE A 47 9.37 -4.41 3.79
N ALA A 48 8.34 -4.01 4.54
CA ALA A 48 6.94 -4.27 4.21
C ALA A 48 6.38 -3.08 3.44
N ILE A 49 5.92 -3.30 2.21
CA ILE A 49 5.40 -2.23 1.35
C ILE A 49 3.93 -2.49 1.06
N GLY A 50 3.09 -1.53 1.45
CA GLY A 50 1.68 -1.49 1.12
C GLY A 50 1.48 -1.12 -0.34
N VAL A 51 0.71 -1.93 -1.06
CA VAL A 51 0.40 -1.71 -2.48
C VAL A 51 -1.05 -2.11 -2.75
N ALA A 52 -1.66 -1.56 -3.80
CA ALA A 52 -2.91 -2.08 -4.30
C ALA A 52 -2.74 -3.52 -4.80
N ALA A 53 -3.84 -4.26 -4.82
CA ALA A 53 -3.90 -5.60 -5.40
C ALA A 53 -4.95 -5.70 -6.53
N ASP A 54 -5.72 -4.64 -6.75
CA ASP A 54 -6.91 -4.60 -7.59
C ASP A 54 -6.88 -3.49 -8.66
N GLN A 55 -5.71 -2.87 -8.88
CA GLN A 55 -5.51 -1.80 -9.86
C GLN A 55 -4.59 -2.29 -11.00
N PRO A 56 -5.14 -2.90 -12.06
CA PRO A 56 -4.35 -3.41 -13.18
C PRO A 56 -3.50 -2.32 -13.82
N GLY A 57 -2.24 -2.63 -14.07
CA GLY A 57 -1.26 -1.67 -14.60
C GLY A 57 -0.52 -0.84 -13.53
N LEU A 58 -1.09 -0.66 -12.34
CA LEU A 58 -0.49 0.03 -11.18
C LEU A 58 -0.06 -0.99 -10.11
N GLY A 59 -0.91 -1.29 -9.13
CA GLY A 59 -0.72 -2.35 -8.14
C GLY A 59 -1.71 -3.48 -8.38
N PHE A 60 -1.27 -4.61 -8.93
CA PHE A 60 -2.15 -5.70 -9.32
C PHE A 60 -1.60 -7.06 -8.89
N LEU A 61 -2.42 -7.80 -8.15
CA LEU A 61 -2.12 -9.18 -7.75
C LEU A 61 -2.85 -10.15 -8.67
N HIS A 62 -2.09 -10.90 -9.48
CA HIS A 62 -2.63 -11.93 -10.36
C HIS A 62 -1.77 -13.19 -10.30
N GLY A 63 -2.42 -14.35 -10.19
CA GLY A 63 -1.69 -15.62 -10.11
C GLY A 63 -0.73 -15.75 -8.93
N GLY A 64 -0.91 -14.95 -7.86
CA GLY A 64 -0.02 -14.93 -6.69
C GLY A 64 1.18 -13.98 -6.83
N GLU A 65 1.29 -13.24 -7.93
CA GLU A 65 2.37 -12.30 -8.18
C GLU A 65 1.86 -10.86 -8.27
N TYR A 66 2.56 -9.94 -7.60
CA TYR A 66 2.31 -8.51 -7.73
C TYR A 66 3.02 -7.95 -8.97
N SER A 67 2.32 -7.12 -9.73
CA SER A 67 2.82 -6.49 -10.96
C SER A 67 2.26 -5.09 -11.14
N GLY A 68 2.88 -4.31 -12.02
CA GLY A 68 2.45 -2.98 -12.42
C GLY A 68 3.45 -1.89 -12.07
N PHE A 69 3.05 -0.64 -12.35
CA PHE A 69 3.94 0.51 -12.23
C PHE A 69 4.28 0.81 -10.76
N ASP A 70 3.30 0.80 -9.87
CA ASP A 70 3.51 1.02 -8.43
C ASP A 70 4.44 -0.03 -7.83
N ILE A 71 4.32 -1.29 -8.29
CA ILE A 71 5.21 -2.38 -7.86
C ILE A 71 6.66 -2.11 -8.31
N SER A 72 6.82 -1.59 -9.52
CA SER A 72 8.15 -1.23 -10.06
C SER A 72 8.76 -0.05 -9.29
N VAL A 73 7.96 0.97 -8.97
CA VAL A 73 8.38 2.10 -8.13
C VAL A 73 8.77 1.64 -6.73
N ALA A 74 7.93 0.82 -6.10
CA ALA A 74 8.19 0.25 -4.77
C ALA A 74 9.50 -0.54 -4.73
N GLN A 75 9.75 -1.39 -5.73
CA GLN A 75 10.99 -2.13 -5.87
C GLN A 75 12.20 -1.21 -6.07
N TYR A 76 12.06 -0.18 -6.91
CA TYR A 76 13.12 0.81 -7.15
C TYR A 76 13.51 1.53 -5.86
N VAL A 77 12.52 2.04 -5.12
CA VAL A 77 12.75 2.74 -3.85
C VAL A 77 13.40 1.81 -2.83
N ALA A 78 12.85 0.61 -2.63
CA ALA A 78 13.41 -0.37 -1.69
C ALA A 78 14.84 -0.75 -2.03
N ASN A 79 15.16 -0.96 -3.31
CA ASN A 79 16.52 -1.24 -3.76
C ASN A 79 17.47 -0.06 -3.49
N THR A 80 17.00 1.18 -3.69
CA THR A 80 17.78 2.40 -3.39
C THR A 80 18.05 2.54 -1.89
N LEU A 81 17.12 2.09 -1.04
CA LEU A 81 17.29 2.01 0.41
C LEU A 81 18.18 0.83 0.85
N GLY A 82 18.65 0.00 -0.09
CA GLY A 82 19.58 -1.11 0.17
C GLY A 82 18.91 -2.46 0.40
N PHE A 83 17.59 -2.59 0.22
CA PHE A 83 16.89 -3.88 0.34
C PHE A 83 17.00 -4.66 -0.96
N ALA A 84 17.47 -5.90 -0.89
CA ALA A 84 17.43 -6.82 -2.02
C ALA A 84 16.00 -7.28 -2.30
N LYS A 85 15.69 -7.69 -3.54
CA LYS A 85 14.35 -8.13 -3.97
C LYS A 85 13.68 -9.12 -3.01
N LYS A 86 14.45 -10.05 -2.41
CA LYS A 86 13.94 -11.06 -1.46
C LYS A 86 13.62 -10.51 -0.07
N GLN A 87 14.05 -9.28 0.23
CA GLN A 87 13.76 -8.59 1.48
C GLN A 87 12.53 -7.69 1.36
N ILE A 88 11.94 -7.57 0.18
CA ILE A 88 10.73 -6.79 -0.07
C ILE A 88 9.51 -7.69 0.13
N VAL A 89 8.63 -7.29 1.03
CA VAL A 89 7.37 -7.97 1.32
C VAL A 89 6.21 -7.05 0.92
N PHE A 90 5.50 -7.39 -0.15
CA PHE A 90 4.31 -6.67 -0.52
C PHE A 90 3.12 -7.09 0.33
N LYS A 91 2.37 -6.10 0.82
CA LYS A 91 1.12 -6.29 1.54
C LYS A 91 0.02 -5.52 0.83
N GLN A 92 -1.13 -6.16 0.64
CA GLN A 92 -2.29 -5.47 0.11
C GLN A 92 -2.76 -4.42 1.12
N VAL A 93 -2.97 -3.20 0.64
CA VAL A 93 -3.71 -2.14 1.33
C VAL A 93 -4.91 -1.74 0.50
N LEU A 94 -5.95 -1.24 1.14
CA LEU A 94 -7.08 -0.61 0.46
C LEU A 94 -6.86 0.90 0.43
N PRO A 95 -7.46 1.62 -0.52
CA PRO A 95 -7.34 3.07 -0.57
C PRO A 95 -7.71 3.75 0.76
N SER A 96 -8.70 3.22 1.50
CA SER A 96 -9.12 3.73 2.80
C SER A 96 -8.22 3.35 3.99
N THR A 97 -7.27 2.44 3.82
CA THR A 97 -6.42 1.95 4.93
C THR A 97 -4.94 2.27 4.76
N ARG A 98 -4.58 3.10 3.77
CA ARG A 98 -3.18 3.46 3.49
C ARG A 98 -2.49 4.10 4.69
N VAL A 99 -3.11 5.16 5.25
CA VAL A 99 -2.58 5.92 6.39
C VAL A 99 -2.53 5.05 7.64
N SER A 100 -3.64 4.40 8.02
CA SER A 100 -3.69 3.56 9.22
C SER A 100 -2.70 2.39 9.17
N SER A 101 -2.43 1.82 7.99
CA SER A 101 -1.45 0.75 7.84
C SER A 101 -0.01 1.22 8.07
N LEU A 102 0.29 2.50 7.84
CA LEU A 102 1.57 3.12 8.21
C LEU A 102 1.63 3.42 9.70
N GLU A 103 0.56 4.01 10.26
CA GLU A 103 0.49 4.40 11.68
C GLU A 103 0.61 3.21 12.63
N ASP A 104 -0.04 2.09 12.31
CA ASP A 104 -0.01 0.86 13.12
C ASP A 104 1.24 -0.02 12.86
N GLY A 105 2.11 0.39 11.91
CA GLY A 105 3.32 -0.32 11.57
C GLY A 105 3.08 -1.63 10.81
N THR A 106 1.89 -1.82 10.24
CA THR A 106 1.60 -2.97 9.37
C THR A 106 2.48 -2.95 8.14
N VAL A 107 2.77 -1.76 7.61
CA VAL A 107 3.70 -1.53 6.50
C VAL A 107 4.68 -0.41 6.85
N ASP A 108 5.87 -0.44 6.25
CA ASP A 108 6.92 0.57 6.42
C ASP A 108 6.79 1.70 5.39
N MET A 109 6.16 1.43 4.26
CA MET A 109 5.94 2.34 3.15
C MET A 109 4.67 1.95 2.39
N VAL A 110 4.01 2.92 1.77
CA VAL A 110 2.89 2.70 0.84
C VAL A 110 3.23 3.26 -0.53
N VAL A 111 2.96 2.48 -1.58
CA VAL A 111 3.01 2.90 -3.00
C VAL A 111 1.72 2.41 -3.66
N ASP A 112 0.70 3.27 -3.73
CA ASP A 112 -0.67 2.87 -4.10
C ASP A 112 -1.48 4.07 -4.60
N ALA A 113 -1.09 4.69 -5.72
CA ALA A 113 -1.83 5.78 -6.37
C ALA A 113 -2.45 6.77 -5.36
N PHE A 114 -1.67 7.22 -4.37
CA PHE A 114 -2.12 8.07 -3.29
C PHE A 114 -1.96 9.54 -3.67
N ALA A 115 -3.06 10.30 -3.70
CA ALA A 115 -3.01 11.70 -4.01
C ALA A 115 -2.41 12.49 -2.84
N ALA A 116 -1.45 13.38 -3.14
CA ALA A 116 -0.78 14.17 -2.11
C ALA A 116 -1.75 15.08 -1.34
N ASP A 117 -2.79 15.55 -2.03
CA ASP A 117 -3.80 16.45 -1.44
C ASP A 117 -4.78 15.73 -0.47
N ASP A 118 -4.78 14.40 -0.45
CA ASP A 118 -5.65 13.61 0.44
C ASP A 118 -5.03 13.37 1.83
N VAL A 119 -3.77 13.77 2.03
CA VAL A 119 -3.05 13.64 3.31
C VAL A 119 -3.19 14.91 4.12
N GLN A 120 -3.62 14.78 5.37
CA GLN A 120 -3.59 15.90 6.31
C GLN A 120 -2.17 16.15 6.80
N ASP A 121 -1.83 17.41 7.06
CA ASP A 121 -0.51 17.81 7.53
C ASP A 121 -0.11 17.03 8.80
N GLY A 122 1.00 16.29 8.71
CA GLY A 122 1.60 15.58 9.84
C GLY A 122 1.08 14.16 10.08
N GLU A 123 0.14 13.65 9.28
CA GLU A 123 -0.29 12.25 9.39
C GLU A 123 0.79 11.28 8.91
N VAL A 124 1.35 11.52 7.72
CA VAL A 124 2.42 10.72 7.14
C VAL A 124 3.38 11.59 6.32
N GLU A 125 4.60 11.11 6.14
CA GLU A 125 5.59 11.74 5.25
C GLU A 125 5.35 11.32 3.80
N LEU A 126 5.35 12.29 2.88
CA LEU A 126 5.17 12.06 1.45
C LEU A 126 6.49 12.21 0.69
N ALA A 127 6.72 11.32 -0.26
CA ALA A 127 7.83 11.40 -1.22
C ALA A 127 7.30 11.26 -2.65
N GLY A 128 7.71 12.17 -3.52
CA GLY A 128 7.26 12.17 -4.92
C GLY A 128 6.91 13.56 -5.42
N PRO A 129 5.99 13.74 -6.35
CA PRO A 129 5.16 12.70 -7.00
C PRO A 129 5.94 11.82 -7.98
N TYR A 130 5.49 10.59 -8.18
CA TYR A 130 6.07 9.67 -9.16
C TYR A 130 5.16 9.46 -10.39
N LEU A 131 3.90 9.89 -10.32
CA LEU A 131 2.92 9.85 -11.39
C LEU A 131 1.99 11.06 -11.29
N THR A 132 1.63 11.63 -12.42
CA THR A 132 0.56 12.62 -12.51
C THR A 132 -0.64 11.97 -13.16
N VAL A 133 -1.80 12.08 -12.54
CA VAL A 133 -3.07 11.51 -13.00
C VAL A 133 -4.15 12.58 -13.00
N HIS A 134 -5.25 12.31 -13.71
CA HIS A 134 -6.41 13.16 -13.75
C HIS A 134 -7.66 12.35 -13.36
N ALA A 135 -8.64 13.00 -12.79
CA ALA A 135 -9.93 12.37 -12.54
C ALA A 135 -10.60 11.98 -13.88
N ALA A 136 -11.14 10.75 -13.93
CA ALA A 136 -11.82 10.22 -15.09
C ALA A 136 -13.04 9.40 -14.66
N LEU A 137 -13.91 9.14 -15.64
CA LEU A 137 -15.06 8.26 -15.48
C LEU A 137 -14.86 6.99 -16.27
N LEU A 138 -15.16 5.85 -15.65
CA LEU A 138 -15.25 4.56 -16.32
C LEU A 138 -16.72 4.19 -16.46
N VAL A 139 -17.17 3.95 -17.68
CA VAL A 139 -18.55 3.64 -18.01
C VAL A 139 -18.65 2.34 -18.81
N ARG A 140 -19.85 1.76 -18.89
CA ARG A 140 -20.10 0.67 -19.85
C ARG A 140 -19.99 1.21 -21.28
N SER A 141 -19.47 0.43 -22.20
CA SER A 141 -19.27 0.84 -23.59
C SER A 141 -20.58 1.19 -24.31
N ASP A 142 -21.70 0.57 -23.93
CA ASP A 142 -23.03 0.90 -24.45
C ASP A 142 -23.55 2.26 -23.93
N SER A 143 -23.04 2.73 -22.82
CA SER A 143 -23.40 4.00 -22.20
C SER A 143 -22.46 5.15 -22.59
N ALA A 144 -21.32 4.86 -23.23
CA ALA A 144 -20.28 5.85 -23.57
C ALA A 144 -20.73 6.92 -24.62
N GLY A 145 -21.87 6.74 -25.23
CA GLY A 145 -22.51 7.76 -26.10
C GLY A 145 -23.45 8.70 -25.33
N THR A 146 -23.82 8.37 -24.10
CA THR A 146 -24.73 9.14 -23.23
C THR A 146 -24.06 9.70 -21.99
N ILE A 147 -22.91 9.15 -21.58
CA ILE A 147 -22.07 9.67 -20.51
C ILE A 147 -20.68 9.86 -21.14
N THR A 148 -20.38 11.09 -21.49
CA THR A 148 -19.13 11.49 -22.16
C THR A 148 -18.20 12.29 -21.23
N GLY A 149 -18.75 12.80 -20.12
CA GLY A 149 -18.03 13.57 -19.13
C GLY A 149 -18.90 13.85 -17.91
N THR A 150 -18.41 14.73 -17.05
CA THR A 150 -19.05 15.06 -15.77
C THR A 150 -20.40 15.75 -15.92
N ASP A 151 -20.62 16.48 -17.01
CA ASP A 151 -21.89 17.20 -17.27
C ASP A 151 -23.07 16.24 -17.52
N ASP A 152 -22.80 14.99 -17.87
CA ASP A 152 -23.80 13.96 -18.13
C ASP A 152 -24.20 13.16 -16.88
N LEU A 153 -23.70 13.53 -15.70
CA LEU A 153 -23.90 12.78 -14.45
C LEU A 153 -25.19 13.15 -13.71
N ALA A 154 -25.94 14.17 -14.14
CA ALA A 154 -27.19 14.55 -13.49
C ALA A 154 -28.15 13.37 -13.37
N GLY A 155 -28.64 13.10 -12.15
CA GLY A 155 -29.52 11.97 -11.83
C GLY A 155 -28.88 10.58 -11.97
N ARG A 156 -27.57 10.47 -12.18
CA ARG A 156 -26.84 9.21 -12.30
C ARG A 156 -26.30 8.71 -10.97
N THR A 157 -26.01 7.41 -10.92
CA THR A 157 -25.31 6.79 -9.79
C THR A 157 -23.85 6.59 -10.15
N VAL A 158 -22.94 7.24 -9.39
CA VAL A 158 -21.49 7.12 -9.57
C VAL A 158 -20.92 6.32 -8.41
N CYS A 159 -20.18 5.25 -8.73
CA CYS A 159 -19.45 4.46 -7.72
C CYS A 159 -18.05 5.06 -7.51
N VAL A 160 -17.64 5.13 -6.24
CA VAL A 160 -16.28 5.49 -5.83
C VAL A 160 -15.73 4.44 -4.87
N ALA A 161 -14.44 4.17 -4.94
CA ALA A 161 -13.75 3.41 -3.90
C ALA A 161 -13.48 4.34 -2.71
N LYS A 162 -13.77 3.87 -1.48
CA LYS A 162 -13.46 4.62 -0.24
C LYS A 162 -11.95 4.90 -0.16
N GLY A 163 -11.59 6.16 0.06
CA GLY A 163 -10.19 6.60 0.08
C GLY A 163 -9.56 6.79 -1.31
N GLY A 164 -10.35 6.65 -2.39
CA GLY A 164 -10.03 7.15 -3.72
C GLY A 164 -10.54 8.56 -3.92
N ILE A 165 -11.12 8.87 -5.11
CA ILE A 165 -11.72 10.20 -5.34
C ILE A 165 -12.79 10.48 -4.28
N PRO A 166 -12.71 11.62 -3.57
CA PRO A 166 -13.63 11.94 -2.49
C PRO A 166 -15.08 12.04 -2.96
N SER A 167 -16.00 11.40 -2.25
CA SER A 167 -17.43 11.40 -2.57
C SER A 167 -18.05 12.78 -2.68
N TYR A 168 -17.57 13.75 -1.87
CA TYR A 168 -18.06 15.13 -1.93
C TYR A 168 -17.67 15.81 -3.25
N SER A 169 -16.49 15.51 -3.79
CA SER A 169 -16.06 16.04 -5.09
C SER A 169 -16.99 15.57 -6.20
N VAL A 170 -17.35 14.28 -6.18
CA VAL A 170 -18.29 13.72 -7.17
C VAL A 170 -19.70 14.31 -7.02
N ARG A 171 -20.21 14.49 -5.78
CA ARG A 171 -21.53 15.10 -5.56
C ARG A 171 -21.64 16.53 -6.06
N ASN A 172 -20.50 17.23 -6.16
CA ASN A 172 -20.46 18.62 -6.62
C ASN A 172 -20.35 18.73 -8.16
N LEU A 173 -20.23 17.62 -8.90
CA LEU A 173 -20.08 17.64 -10.36
C LEU A 173 -21.38 17.95 -11.11
N ALA A 174 -22.52 17.44 -10.64
CA ALA A 174 -23.81 17.66 -11.26
C ALA A 174 -24.95 17.60 -10.23
N GLU A 175 -26.12 18.15 -10.59
CA GLU A 175 -27.34 18.04 -9.77
C GLU A 175 -27.80 16.59 -9.64
N ASP A 176 -28.30 16.23 -8.46
CA ASP A 176 -28.91 14.94 -8.14
C ASP A 176 -28.00 13.72 -8.42
N VAL A 177 -26.68 13.89 -8.41
CA VAL A 177 -25.75 12.75 -8.48
C VAL A 177 -25.87 11.92 -7.20
N THR A 178 -26.12 10.64 -7.38
CA THR A 178 -26.07 9.66 -6.29
C THR A 178 -24.68 9.05 -6.22
N VAL A 179 -24.01 9.13 -5.08
CA VAL A 179 -22.70 8.50 -4.87
C VAL A 179 -22.86 7.18 -4.12
N SER A 180 -22.36 6.10 -4.73
CA SER A 180 -22.31 4.75 -4.15
C SER A 180 -20.87 4.43 -3.75
N GLU A 181 -20.58 4.39 -2.46
CA GLU A 181 -19.25 4.03 -1.96
C GLU A 181 -19.08 2.52 -1.84
N ARG A 182 -17.92 2.01 -2.25
CA ARG A 182 -17.50 0.61 -2.09
C ARG A 182 -16.08 0.57 -1.52
N ASP A 183 -15.70 -0.56 -0.93
CA ASP A 183 -14.37 -0.70 -0.34
C ASP A 183 -13.28 -0.88 -1.41
N THR A 184 -13.63 -1.42 -2.60
CA THR A 184 -12.67 -1.75 -3.66
C THR A 184 -13.19 -1.37 -5.04
N TYR A 185 -12.27 -1.17 -6.00
CA TYR A 185 -12.61 -0.96 -7.41
C TYR A 185 -13.34 -2.15 -8.06
N PRO A 186 -13.00 -3.43 -7.82
CA PRO A 186 -13.78 -4.58 -8.30
C PRO A 186 -15.23 -4.60 -7.84
N GLN A 187 -15.53 -4.08 -6.64
CA GLN A 187 -16.92 -3.94 -6.19
C GLN A 187 -17.66 -2.84 -6.98
N CYS A 188 -16.98 -1.73 -7.30
CA CYS A 188 -17.50 -0.71 -8.19
C CYS A 188 -17.71 -1.23 -9.62
N GLU A 189 -16.75 -2.00 -10.15
CA GLU A 189 -16.92 -2.66 -11.46
C GLU A 189 -18.13 -3.58 -11.47
N THR A 190 -18.31 -4.37 -10.42
CA THR A 190 -19.51 -5.24 -10.32
C THR A 190 -20.78 -4.42 -10.32
N ALA A 191 -20.85 -3.34 -9.51
CA ALA A 191 -22.01 -2.44 -9.49
C ALA A 191 -22.28 -1.82 -10.86
N LEU A 192 -21.24 -1.38 -11.58
CA LEU A 192 -21.35 -0.84 -12.94
C LEU A 192 -21.88 -1.88 -13.93
N MET A 193 -21.35 -3.11 -13.90
CA MET A 193 -21.72 -4.16 -14.83
C MET A 193 -23.17 -4.66 -14.65
N ILE A 194 -23.69 -4.66 -13.43
CA ILE A 194 -25.07 -5.08 -13.14
C ILE A 194 -26.07 -3.92 -13.11
N GLY A 195 -25.63 -2.69 -13.48
CA GLY A 195 -26.49 -1.51 -13.57
C GLY A 195 -26.88 -0.89 -12.22
N GLN A 196 -26.17 -1.19 -11.14
CA GLN A 196 -26.31 -0.51 -9.84
C GLN A 196 -25.54 0.81 -9.78
N ALA A 197 -24.62 1.02 -10.73
CA ALA A 197 -23.96 2.29 -10.99
C ALA A 197 -23.95 2.56 -12.48
N ASP A 198 -23.93 3.84 -12.86
CA ASP A 198 -23.83 4.31 -14.24
C ASP A 198 -22.38 4.58 -14.64
N ALA A 199 -21.55 5.00 -13.67
CA ALA A 199 -20.15 5.28 -13.85
C ALA A 199 -19.34 4.93 -12.59
N ILE A 200 -18.02 4.78 -12.76
CA ILE A 200 -17.04 4.75 -11.67
C ILE A 200 -16.18 6.01 -11.79
N ALA A 201 -16.03 6.77 -10.74
CA ALA A 201 -15.05 7.85 -10.70
C ALA A 201 -13.73 7.31 -10.11
N ALA A 202 -12.66 7.47 -10.85
CA ALA A 202 -11.32 7.04 -10.48
C ALA A 202 -10.27 7.90 -11.20
N ASP A 203 -9.01 7.76 -10.84
CA ASP A 203 -7.92 8.30 -11.63
C ASP A 203 -7.87 7.64 -13.01
N ASP A 204 -7.50 8.38 -14.03
CA ASP A 204 -7.43 7.93 -15.43
C ASP A 204 -6.57 6.67 -15.60
N ALA A 205 -5.45 6.58 -14.88
CA ALA A 205 -4.59 5.41 -14.88
C ALA A 205 -5.30 4.16 -14.30
N ILE A 206 -6.04 4.31 -13.20
CA ILE A 206 -6.85 3.25 -12.61
C ILE A 206 -7.98 2.86 -13.57
N ALA A 207 -8.72 3.85 -14.08
CA ALA A 207 -9.83 3.62 -15.01
C ALA A 207 -9.37 2.88 -16.28
N ALA A 208 -8.23 3.29 -16.86
CA ALA A 208 -7.63 2.62 -18.02
C ALA A 208 -7.21 1.17 -17.70
N GLY A 209 -6.62 0.95 -16.54
CA GLY A 209 -6.25 -0.38 -16.06
C GLY A 209 -7.46 -1.31 -15.94
N LEU A 210 -8.53 -0.86 -15.29
CA LEU A 210 -9.77 -1.61 -15.14
C LEU A 210 -10.42 -1.91 -16.50
N ALA A 211 -10.49 -0.92 -17.40
CA ALA A 211 -11.03 -1.10 -18.74
C ALA A 211 -10.26 -2.14 -19.55
N SER A 212 -8.92 -2.13 -19.47
CA SER A 212 -8.07 -3.06 -20.21
C SER A 212 -8.11 -4.48 -19.66
N ASN A 213 -8.21 -4.64 -18.34
CA ASN A 213 -8.20 -5.94 -17.67
C ASN A 213 -9.43 -6.80 -17.98
N ARG A 214 -10.59 -6.17 -18.19
CA ARG A 214 -11.82 -6.88 -18.55
C ARG A 214 -11.77 -7.51 -19.93
N GLY A 215 -10.95 -7.02 -20.84
CA GLY A 215 -10.95 -7.44 -22.24
C GLY A 215 -12.28 -7.12 -22.95
N GLY A 216 -12.35 -7.38 -24.27
CA GLY A 216 -13.60 -7.32 -25.03
C GLY A 216 -14.28 -5.95 -25.17
N GLY A 217 -13.69 -4.89 -24.64
CA GLY A 217 -14.22 -3.53 -24.81
C GLY A 217 -15.53 -3.25 -24.08
N TYR A 218 -15.83 -3.96 -23.00
CA TYR A 218 -17.06 -3.76 -22.20
C TYR A 218 -17.08 -2.45 -21.41
N LEU A 219 -15.91 -1.92 -21.08
CA LEU A 219 -15.76 -0.69 -20.34
C LEU A 219 -14.96 0.33 -21.15
N LYS A 220 -15.24 1.62 -20.93
CA LYS A 220 -14.62 2.72 -21.63
C LYS A 220 -14.36 3.87 -20.67
N VAL A 221 -13.18 4.46 -20.78
CA VAL A 221 -12.82 5.69 -20.06
C VAL A 221 -13.36 6.88 -20.84
N VAL A 222 -13.97 7.84 -20.12
CA VAL A 222 -14.52 9.09 -20.64
C VAL A 222 -14.21 10.24 -19.67
N GLY A 223 -14.24 11.50 -20.15
CA GLY A 223 -13.95 12.69 -19.37
C GLY A 223 -12.55 13.24 -19.54
#